data_0b03771fb1d7321ec1df650090fba5a3
#
_entry.id   0b03771fb1d7321ec1df650090fba5a3
#
_cell.length_a   1.000
_cell.length_b   1.000
_cell.length_c   1.000
_cell.angle_alpha   90.00
_cell.angle_beta   90.00
_cell.angle_gamma   90.00
#
_symmetry.space_group_name_H-M   'P 1'
#
loop_
_entity.id
_entity.type
_entity.pdbx_description
1 polymer ?
#
loop_
_entity_poly.entity_id
_entity_poly.type
_entity_poly.pdbx_seq_one_letter_code
_entity_poly.pdbx_strand_id
1 'polypeptide(L)' 'MARKSKTLAQQCKFYNCEDFVSDVMLYHYNCGNKSGMVEDYKELNKEARQIVVQQIFESSYLNQPSVLQDIITRLMFD' A
#
# COMPACT_ATOMS: atom_id res chain seq x y z
N MET A 1 -16.19 15.81 -1.51
CA MET A 1 -15.29 14.97 -2.04
C MET A 1 -15.66 13.52 -2.15
N ALA A 2 -15.38 13.04 -3.25
CA ALA A 2 -15.78 11.70 -3.53
C ALA A 2 -15.05 10.70 -2.64
N ARG A 3 -15.81 9.73 -2.23
CA ARG A 3 -15.25 8.67 -1.44
C ARG A 3 -14.40 7.77 -2.31
N LYS A 4 -13.26 7.42 -1.83
CA LYS A 4 -12.40 6.49 -2.53
C LYS A 4 -12.69 5.09 -2.02
N SER A 5 -13.13 4.22 -2.90
CA SER A 5 -13.49 2.87 -2.53
C SER A 5 -13.08 1.90 -3.62
N LYS A 6 -11.85 2.00 -4.05
CA LYS A 6 -11.35 1.14 -5.10
C LYS A 6 -11.05 -0.25 -4.59
N THR A 7 -11.31 -1.24 -5.43
CA THR A 7 -10.81 -2.57 -5.15
C THR A 7 -9.34 -2.64 -5.48
N LEU A 8 -8.68 -3.67 -4.99
CA LEU A 8 -7.26 -3.85 -5.30
C LEU A 8 -7.05 -4.02 -6.80
N ALA A 9 -7.95 -4.73 -7.45
CA ALA A 9 -7.85 -4.93 -8.90
C ALA A 9 -7.98 -3.61 -9.64
N GLN A 10 -8.87 -2.72 -9.20
CA GLN A 10 -9.01 -1.43 -9.84
C GLN A 10 -7.75 -0.59 -9.68
N GLN A 11 -7.13 -0.64 -8.52
CA GLN A 11 -5.90 0.11 -8.29
C GLN A 11 -4.76 -0.45 -9.14
N CYS A 12 -4.67 -1.76 -9.27
CA CYS A 12 -3.68 -2.38 -10.12
C CYS A 12 -3.87 -1.97 -11.58
N LYS A 13 -5.11 -1.91 -12.02
CA LYS A 13 -5.40 -1.52 -13.39
C LYS A 13 -5.04 -0.06 -13.63
N PHE A 14 -5.31 0.78 -12.66
CA PHE A 14 -5.00 2.20 -12.78
C PHE A 14 -3.50 2.42 -12.99
N TYR A 15 -2.68 1.68 -12.25
CA TYR A 15 -1.24 1.80 -12.36
C TYR A 15 -0.62 0.85 -13.38
N ASN A 16 -1.44 0.01 -14.00
CA ASN A 16 -0.96 -0.99 -14.96
C ASN A 16 0.13 -1.86 -14.34
N CYS A 17 -0.13 -2.35 -13.14
CA CYS A 17 0.82 -3.19 -12.42
C CYS A 17 0.17 -4.53 -12.10
N GLU A 18 1.00 -5.53 -11.80
CA GLU A 18 0.51 -6.85 -11.42
C GLU A 18 0.41 -7.00 -9.91
N ASP A 19 1.34 -6.40 -9.19
CA ASP A 19 1.40 -6.50 -7.74
C ASP A 19 1.42 -5.09 -7.17
N PHE A 20 0.28 -4.63 -6.70
CA PHE A 20 0.15 -3.26 -6.23
C PHE A 20 1.11 -2.96 -5.09
N VAL A 21 1.27 -3.90 -4.16
CA VAL A 21 2.15 -3.67 -3.02
C VAL A 21 3.59 -3.51 -3.46
N SER A 22 4.11 -4.48 -4.21
CA SER A 22 5.51 -4.44 -4.62
C SER A 22 5.78 -3.37 -5.66
N ASP A 23 4.88 -3.24 -6.63
CA ASP A 23 5.15 -2.38 -7.78
C ASP A 23 4.85 -0.92 -7.53
N VAL A 24 3.94 -0.63 -6.60
CA VAL A 24 3.50 0.73 -6.36
C VAL A 24 3.85 1.19 -4.96
N MET A 25 3.33 0.51 -3.95
CA MET A 25 3.50 0.98 -2.58
C MET A 25 4.95 0.95 -2.13
N LEU A 26 5.63 -0.16 -2.32
CA LEU A 26 7.02 -0.26 -1.90
C LEU A 26 7.93 0.59 -2.78
N TYR A 27 7.57 0.75 -4.03
CA TYR A 27 8.29 1.64 -4.90
C TYR A 27 8.21 3.09 -4.40
N HIS A 28 7.01 3.55 -4.05
CA HIS A 28 6.84 4.88 -3.47
C HIS A 28 7.66 5.03 -2.20
N TYR A 29 7.62 4.02 -1.35
CA TYR A 29 8.33 4.08 -0.09
C TYR A 29 9.84 4.22 -0.33
N ASN A 30 10.38 3.44 -1.25
CA ASN A 30 11.81 3.46 -1.53
C ASN A 30 12.26 4.75 -2.21
N CYS A 31 11.36 5.39 -2.92
CA CYS A 31 11.67 6.66 -3.57
C CYS A 31 11.49 7.85 -2.64
N GLY A 32 11.08 7.61 -1.40
CA GLY A 32 10.85 8.68 -0.46
C GLY A 32 9.47 9.30 -0.55
N ASN A 33 8.61 8.79 -1.42
CA ASN A 33 7.26 9.32 -1.58
C ASN A 33 6.29 8.60 -0.66
N LYS A 34 6.51 8.77 0.65
CA LYS A 34 5.71 8.06 1.63
C LYS A 34 4.28 8.57 1.68
N SER A 35 4.08 9.84 1.39
CA SER A 35 2.73 10.39 1.31
C SER A 35 1.94 9.75 0.20
N GLY A 36 2.55 9.53 -0.96
CA GLY A 36 1.88 8.88 -2.07
C GLY A 36 1.47 7.46 -1.73
N MET A 37 2.34 6.74 -1.02
CA MET A 37 2.01 5.40 -0.57
C MET A 37 0.76 5.40 0.30
N VAL A 38 0.70 6.32 1.25
CA VAL A 38 -0.43 6.42 2.17
C VAL A 38 -1.70 6.80 1.42
N GLU A 39 -1.60 7.74 0.50
CA GLU A 39 -2.77 8.17 -0.26
C GLU A 39 -3.33 7.06 -1.11
N ASP A 40 -2.46 6.29 -1.75
CA ASP A 40 -2.92 5.15 -2.55
C ASP A 40 -3.62 4.12 -1.69
N TYR A 41 -3.11 3.89 -0.49
CA TYR A 41 -3.74 2.97 0.44
C TYR A 41 -5.13 3.47 0.85
N LYS A 42 -5.25 4.77 1.09
CA LYS A 42 -6.52 5.34 1.53
C LYS A 42 -7.58 5.30 0.46
N GLU A 43 -7.18 5.20 -0.81
CA GLU A 43 -8.14 5.08 -1.90
C GLU A 43 -8.77 3.71 -1.98
N LEU A 44 -8.21 2.73 -1.30
CA LEU A 44 -8.71 1.36 -1.35
C LEU A 44 -9.92 1.20 -0.42
N ASN A 45 -10.79 0.26 -0.77
CA ASN A 45 -11.89 -0.07 0.12
C ASN A 45 -11.36 -0.92 1.28
N LYS A 46 -12.27 -1.25 2.21
CA LYS A 46 -11.87 -1.94 3.43
C LYS A 46 -11.23 -3.29 3.17
N GLU A 47 -11.84 -4.06 2.26
CA GLU A 47 -11.31 -5.39 1.94
C GLU A 47 -9.94 -5.30 1.31
N ALA A 48 -9.77 -4.35 0.39
CA ALA A 48 -8.50 -4.18 -0.28
C ALA A 48 -7.41 -3.77 0.71
N ARG A 49 -7.76 -2.92 1.68
CA ARG A 49 -6.79 -2.51 2.68
C ARG A 49 -6.33 -3.70 3.52
N GLN A 50 -7.24 -4.59 3.86
CA GLN A 50 -6.88 -5.77 4.63
C GLN A 50 -5.95 -6.68 3.84
N ILE A 51 -6.23 -6.85 2.55
CA ILE A 51 -5.37 -7.66 1.70
C ILE A 51 -3.98 -7.04 1.59
N VAL A 52 -3.92 -5.73 1.44
CA VAL A 52 -2.64 -5.03 1.32
C VAL A 52 -1.81 -5.20 2.59
N VAL A 53 -2.43 -5.01 3.75
CA VAL A 53 -1.73 -5.16 5.02
C VAL A 53 -1.19 -6.58 5.16
N GLN A 54 -2.00 -7.57 4.80
CA GLN A 54 -1.57 -8.95 4.87
C GLN A 54 -0.39 -9.21 3.95
N GLN A 55 -0.44 -8.69 2.73
CA GLN A 55 0.65 -8.86 1.78
C GLN A 55 1.93 -8.21 2.28
N ILE A 56 1.81 -7.05 2.92
CA ILE A 56 2.97 -6.38 3.48
C ILE A 56 3.61 -7.25 4.56
N PHE A 57 2.80 -7.83 5.44
CA PHE A 57 3.32 -8.70 6.48
C PHE A 57 3.96 -9.97 5.93
N GLU A 58 3.46 -10.45 4.81
CA GLU A 58 3.97 -11.69 4.22
C GLU A 58 5.13 -11.46 3.27
N SER A 59 5.45 -10.22 2.97
CA SER A 59 6.46 -9.91 1.99
C SER A 59 7.86 -10.18 2.54
N SER A 60 8.61 -11.01 1.83
CA SER A 60 9.99 -11.27 2.22
C SER A 60 10.87 -10.05 2.01
N TYR A 61 10.41 -9.10 1.22
CA TYR A 61 11.10 -7.84 1.03
C TYR A 61 11.22 -7.09 2.35
N LEU A 62 10.27 -7.30 3.24
CA LEU A 62 10.20 -6.57 4.50
C LEU A 62 10.65 -7.43 5.67
N ASN A 63 11.75 -8.17 5.50
CA ASN A 63 12.28 -8.91 6.61
C ASN A 63 12.91 -8.01 7.67
N GLN A 64 12.93 -6.68 7.45
CA GLN A 64 13.47 -5.75 8.44
C GLN A 64 12.32 -5.20 9.26
N PRO A 65 12.29 -5.52 10.58
CA PRO A 65 11.16 -5.09 11.40
C PRO A 65 10.98 -3.57 11.45
N SER A 66 12.08 -2.82 11.36
CA SER A 66 11.96 -1.36 11.42
C SER A 66 11.25 -0.80 10.20
N VAL A 67 11.50 -1.36 9.02
CA VAL A 67 10.83 -0.93 7.79
C VAL A 67 9.36 -1.29 7.85
N LEU A 68 9.06 -2.52 8.25
CA LEU A 68 7.68 -2.97 8.35
C LEU A 68 6.90 -2.10 9.31
N GLN A 69 7.49 -1.81 10.47
CA GLN A 69 6.83 -0.99 11.46
C GLN A 69 6.58 0.42 10.95
N ASP A 70 7.55 0.99 10.24
CA ASP A 70 7.39 2.33 9.70
C ASP A 70 6.24 2.38 8.71
N ILE A 71 6.18 1.42 7.79
CA ILE A 71 5.12 1.39 6.78
C ILE A 71 3.76 1.23 7.45
N ILE A 72 3.63 0.27 8.35
CA ILE A 72 2.35 0.01 9.00
C ILE A 72 1.91 1.21 9.82
N THR A 73 2.84 1.85 10.52
CA THR A 73 2.51 3.03 11.32
C THR A 73 1.97 4.14 10.43
N ARG A 74 2.61 4.36 9.29
CA ARG A 74 2.14 5.40 8.39
C ARG A 74 0.77 5.10 7.82
N LEU A 75 0.51 3.84 7.49
CA LEU A 75 -0.78 3.46 6.94
C LEU A 75 -1.90 3.57 7.97
N MET A 76 -1.60 3.27 9.23
CA MET A 76 -2.64 3.25 10.26
C MET A 76 -2.88 4.62 10.90
N PHE A 77 -1.86 5.44 11.01
CA PHE A 77 -1.97 6.68 11.76
C PHE A 77 -1.86 7.94 10.92
N ASP A 78 -1.69 7.78 9.66
CA ASP A 78 -1.64 8.92 8.78
C ASP A 78 -2.96 9.07 8.02
#